data_603aaff9fb0009d75238500a7d18d67c
#
_entry.id   603aaff9fb0009d75238500a7d18d67c
#
_cell.length_a   1.000
_cell.length_b   1.000
_cell.length_c   1.000
_cell.angle_alpha   90.00
_cell.angle_beta   90.00
_cell.angle_gamma   90.00
#
_symmetry.space_group_name_H-M   'P 1'
#
loop_
_entity.id
_entity.type
_entity.pdbx_description
1 polymer ?
#
loop_
_entity_poly.entity_id
_entity_poly.type
_entity_poly.pdbx_seq_one_letter_code
_entity_poly.pdbx_strand_id
1 'polypeptide(L)'
;MPDPSPTTFKPILLKLVKSPQDFGAADIELALDHVITPGAVLPEQVGAFLTGLAAARVELRKEIITAAAAFIYSRSIPAIVFDADKDFIVDIVGTGGDGHNTFNVSTTAAIVAAGAGARVIKVKT
;
A
#
# COMPACT_ATOMS: atom_id res chain seq x y z
N MET A 1 -6.08 -18.13 13.44
CA MET A 1 -4.75 -18.16 12.79
C MET A 1 -3.72 -17.78 13.87
N PRO A 2 -2.49 -18.29 13.84
CA PRO A 2 -1.45 -17.81 14.75
C PRO A 2 -1.19 -16.32 14.49
N ASP A 3 -0.78 -15.60 15.54
CA ASP A 3 -0.49 -14.17 15.45
C ASP A 3 0.63 -13.89 14.42
N PRO A 4 0.53 -12.80 13.65
CA PRO A 4 1.55 -12.40 12.70
C PRO A 4 2.93 -12.24 13.37
N SER A 5 3.95 -12.89 12.82
CA SER A 5 5.32 -12.89 13.33
C SER A 5 6.32 -13.19 12.22
N PRO A 6 7.62 -12.90 12.40
CA PRO A 6 8.64 -13.25 11.40
C PRO A 6 8.68 -14.74 11.07
N THR A 7 8.31 -15.60 12.04
CA THR A 7 8.26 -17.05 11.85
C THR A 7 7.06 -17.46 11.00
N THR A 8 5.89 -16.85 11.21
CA THR A 8 4.67 -17.13 10.43
C THR A 8 4.70 -16.49 9.04
N PHE A 9 5.53 -15.47 8.82
CA PHE A 9 5.77 -14.88 7.50
C PHE A 9 6.66 -15.76 6.60
N LYS A 10 7.58 -16.51 7.17
CA LYS A 10 8.54 -17.34 6.43
C LYS A 10 7.90 -18.33 5.44
N PRO A 11 6.82 -19.06 5.78
CA PRO A 11 6.14 -19.95 4.83
C PRO A 11 5.57 -19.21 3.61
N ILE A 12 5.03 -17.99 3.82
CA ILE A 12 4.47 -17.15 2.77
C ILE A 12 5.58 -16.76 1.78
N LEU A 13 6.70 -16.30 2.31
CA LEU A 13 7.87 -15.94 1.52
C LEU A 13 8.44 -17.15 0.75
N LEU A 14 8.52 -18.32 1.40
CA LEU A 14 8.97 -19.54 0.74
C LEU A 14 8.03 -19.96 -0.40
N LYS A 15 6.73 -19.84 -0.23
CA LYS A 15 5.75 -20.12 -1.28
C LYS A 15 5.96 -19.21 -2.48
N LEU A 16 6.11 -17.89 -2.24
CA LEU A 16 6.37 -16.92 -3.29
C LEU A 16 7.63 -17.25 -4.11
N VAL A 17 8.70 -17.68 -3.44
CA VAL A 17 9.98 -17.95 -4.09
C VAL A 17 9.99 -19.31 -4.81
N LYS A 18 9.41 -20.35 -4.18
CA LYS A 18 9.49 -21.74 -4.71
C LYS A 18 8.38 -22.07 -5.69
N SER A 19 7.20 -21.49 -5.50
CA SER A 19 5.99 -21.80 -6.26
C SER A 19 5.20 -20.54 -6.57
N PRO A 20 5.79 -19.54 -7.26
CA PRO A 20 5.13 -18.27 -7.50
C PRO A 20 3.83 -18.41 -8.31
N GLN A 21 3.69 -19.46 -9.11
CA GLN A 21 2.45 -19.76 -9.84
C GLN A 21 1.27 -20.08 -8.92
N ASP A 22 1.54 -20.63 -7.72
CA ASP A 22 0.54 -20.99 -6.73
C ASP A 22 0.26 -19.88 -5.71
N PHE A 23 1.01 -18.76 -5.81
CA PHE A 23 0.84 -17.61 -4.94
C PHE A 23 -0.38 -16.80 -5.42
N GLY A 24 -1.44 -16.78 -4.62
CA GLY A 24 -2.73 -16.20 -4.99
C GLY A 24 -3.20 -15.05 -4.09
N ALA A 25 -4.47 -14.68 -4.25
CA ALA A 25 -5.12 -13.58 -3.53
C ALA A 25 -5.02 -13.73 -2.00
N ALA A 26 -5.29 -14.92 -1.47
CA ALA A 26 -5.21 -15.16 -0.03
C ALA A 26 -3.76 -15.01 0.52
N ASP A 27 -2.77 -15.35 -0.29
CA ASP A 27 -1.37 -15.25 0.12
C ASP A 27 -0.91 -13.79 0.19
N ILE A 28 -1.33 -12.94 -0.78
CA ILE A 28 -1.00 -11.52 -0.74
C ILE A 28 -1.69 -10.80 0.41
N GLU A 29 -2.96 -11.12 0.70
CA GLU A 29 -3.66 -10.56 1.85
C GLU A 29 -2.96 -10.92 3.17
N LEU A 30 -2.60 -12.20 3.35
CA LEU A 30 -1.88 -12.67 4.52
C LEU A 30 -0.49 -12.03 4.64
N ALA A 31 0.21 -11.87 3.51
CA ALA A 31 1.51 -11.20 3.49
C ALA A 31 1.39 -9.74 3.90
N LEU A 32 0.41 -9.02 3.36
CA LEU A 32 0.17 -7.62 3.70
C LEU A 32 -0.22 -7.44 5.17
N ASP A 33 -1.02 -8.35 5.73
CA ASP A 33 -1.38 -8.31 7.15
C ASP A 33 -0.13 -8.41 8.06
N HIS A 34 0.82 -9.26 7.69
CA HIS A 34 2.12 -9.31 8.39
C HIS A 34 2.91 -8.01 8.21
N VAL A 35 3.00 -7.50 6.97
CA VAL A 35 3.82 -6.31 6.65
C VAL A 35 3.32 -5.06 7.39
N ILE A 36 2.00 -4.89 7.53
CA ILE A 36 1.43 -3.73 8.24
C ILE A 36 1.38 -3.91 9.75
N THR A 37 1.56 -5.14 10.26
CA THR A 37 1.58 -5.42 11.70
C THR A 37 2.96 -5.11 12.28
N PRO A 38 3.08 -4.17 13.23
CA PRO A 38 4.36 -3.83 13.81
C PRO A 38 5.09 -5.04 14.42
N GLY A 39 6.34 -5.25 14.01
CA GLY A 39 7.18 -6.34 14.52
C GLY A 39 6.89 -7.73 13.96
N ALA A 40 5.90 -7.87 13.08
CA ALA A 40 5.53 -9.16 12.50
C ALA A 40 6.42 -9.61 11.34
N VAL A 41 7.25 -8.72 10.81
CA VAL A 41 8.24 -9.02 9.77
C VAL A 41 9.56 -8.32 10.07
N LEU A 42 10.66 -8.91 9.59
CA LEU A 42 11.98 -8.28 9.60
C LEU A 42 12.17 -7.46 8.32
N PRO A 43 12.94 -6.36 8.34
CA PRO A 43 13.23 -5.56 7.14
C PRO A 43 13.75 -6.39 5.96
N GLU A 44 14.60 -7.38 6.24
CA GLU A 44 15.15 -8.29 5.23
C GLU A 44 14.08 -9.17 4.59
N GLN A 45 13.06 -9.56 5.37
CA GLN A 45 11.93 -10.33 4.86
C GLN A 45 11.04 -9.49 3.96
N VAL A 46 10.85 -8.20 4.29
CA VAL A 46 10.11 -7.26 3.44
C VAL A 46 10.86 -7.07 2.12
N GLY A 47 12.17 -6.84 2.17
CA GLY A 47 13.00 -6.71 0.96
C GLY A 47 12.92 -7.95 0.07
N ALA A 48 13.05 -9.14 0.67
CA ALA A 48 12.95 -10.41 -0.06
C ALA A 48 11.55 -10.62 -0.66
N PHE A 49 10.49 -10.23 0.05
CA PHE A 49 9.12 -10.32 -0.42
C PHE A 49 8.87 -9.42 -1.65
N LEU A 50 9.24 -8.14 -1.57
CA LEU A 50 9.08 -7.20 -2.68
C LEU A 50 9.91 -7.63 -3.90
N THR A 51 11.15 -8.06 -3.68
CA THR A 51 12.00 -8.60 -4.73
C THR A 51 11.40 -9.87 -5.36
N GLY A 52 10.86 -10.77 -4.54
CA GLY A 52 10.21 -11.98 -5.02
C GLY A 52 8.98 -11.71 -5.87
N LEU A 53 8.12 -10.77 -5.46
CA LEU A 53 6.96 -10.34 -6.24
C LEU A 53 7.40 -9.82 -7.63
N ALA A 54 8.36 -8.90 -7.65
CA ALA A 54 8.85 -8.30 -8.89
C ALA A 54 9.58 -9.31 -9.80
N ALA A 55 10.46 -10.15 -9.25
CA ALA A 55 11.21 -11.13 -10.03
C ALA A 55 10.31 -12.18 -10.69
N ALA A 56 9.27 -12.61 -9.99
CA ALA A 56 8.29 -13.57 -10.49
C ALA A 56 7.11 -12.89 -11.24
N ARG A 57 7.08 -11.56 -11.32
CA ARG A 57 6.02 -10.76 -11.94
C ARG A 57 4.62 -11.05 -11.36
N VAL A 58 4.57 -11.45 -10.10
CA VAL A 58 3.33 -11.78 -9.39
C VAL A 58 2.50 -10.52 -9.16
N GLU A 59 3.15 -9.39 -8.93
CA GLU A 59 2.53 -8.08 -8.74
C GLU A 59 1.74 -7.57 -9.95
N LEU A 60 1.94 -8.15 -11.12
CA LEU A 60 1.23 -7.79 -12.35
C LEU A 60 -0.06 -8.60 -12.56
N ARG A 61 -0.32 -9.60 -11.73
CA ARG A 61 -1.51 -10.42 -11.87
C ARG A 61 -2.74 -9.69 -11.36
N LYS A 62 -3.83 -9.76 -12.13
CA LYS A 62 -5.09 -9.06 -11.80
C LYS A 62 -5.61 -9.42 -10.41
N GLU A 63 -5.63 -10.71 -10.07
CA GLU A 63 -6.10 -11.20 -8.78
C GLU A 63 -5.28 -10.68 -7.61
N ILE A 64 -3.96 -10.55 -7.79
CA ILE A 64 -3.05 -10.02 -6.77
C ILE A 64 -3.28 -8.52 -6.56
N ILE A 65 -3.36 -7.76 -7.65
CA ILE A 65 -3.63 -6.31 -7.58
C ILE A 65 -4.98 -6.06 -6.91
N THR A 66 -6.01 -6.80 -7.30
CA THR A 66 -7.36 -6.64 -6.75
C THR A 66 -7.39 -6.95 -5.26
N ALA A 67 -6.80 -8.07 -4.84
CA ALA A 67 -6.77 -8.47 -3.44
C ALA A 67 -5.94 -7.49 -2.59
N ALA A 68 -4.77 -7.08 -3.09
CA ALA A 68 -3.93 -6.10 -2.39
C ALA A 68 -4.64 -4.74 -2.23
N ALA A 69 -5.29 -4.25 -3.28
CA ALA A 69 -6.03 -2.99 -3.24
C ALA A 69 -7.22 -3.07 -2.26
N ALA A 70 -7.99 -4.15 -2.32
CA ALA A 70 -9.11 -4.36 -1.40
C ALA A 70 -8.66 -4.46 0.06
N PHE A 71 -7.57 -5.17 0.32
CA PHE A 71 -6.97 -5.30 1.65
C PHE A 71 -6.52 -3.93 2.19
N ILE A 72 -5.75 -3.17 1.42
CA ILE A 72 -5.26 -1.84 1.83
C ILE A 72 -6.45 -0.90 2.06
N TYR A 73 -7.44 -0.91 1.17
CA TYR A 73 -8.65 -0.09 1.32
C TYR A 73 -9.40 -0.42 2.62
N SER A 74 -9.55 -1.70 2.96
CA SER A 74 -10.23 -2.14 4.19
C SER A 74 -9.53 -1.69 5.48
N ARG A 75 -8.22 -1.39 5.41
CA ARG A 75 -7.39 -0.93 6.53
C ARG A 75 -7.15 0.58 6.51
N SER A 76 -7.63 1.27 5.48
CA SER A 76 -7.48 2.73 5.38
C SER A 76 -8.38 3.43 6.40
N ILE A 77 -7.91 4.57 6.89
CA ILE A 77 -8.70 5.45 7.75
C ILE A 77 -9.61 6.27 6.84
N PRO A 78 -10.96 6.10 6.93
CA PRO A 78 -11.87 6.86 6.09
C PRO A 78 -11.82 8.35 6.45
N ALA A 79 -11.68 9.19 5.44
CA ALA A 79 -11.89 10.63 5.60
C ALA A 79 -13.41 10.88 5.74
N ILE A 80 -13.83 11.36 6.91
CA ILE A 80 -15.24 11.69 7.16
C ILE A 80 -15.46 13.15 6.76
N VAL A 81 -16.29 13.36 5.77
CA VAL A 81 -16.69 14.68 5.30
C VAL A 81 -18.19 14.87 5.54
N PHE A 82 -18.55 15.77 6.45
CA PHE A 82 -19.94 15.93 6.90
C PHE A 82 -20.83 16.71 5.92
N ASP A 83 -20.23 17.42 4.96
CA ASP A 83 -20.92 18.34 4.04
C ASP A 83 -20.38 18.23 2.60
N ALA A 84 -19.97 17.02 2.20
CA ALA A 84 -19.42 16.76 0.86
C ALA A 84 -20.38 17.06 -0.29
N ASP A 85 -21.68 17.14 0.02
CA ASP A 85 -22.74 17.50 -0.90
C ASP A 85 -22.86 19.02 -1.12
N LYS A 86 -22.21 19.83 -0.28
CA LYS A 86 -22.30 21.31 -0.33
C LYS A 86 -21.10 21.98 -0.96
N ASP A 87 -19.99 21.25 -1.07
CA ASP A 87 -18.74 21.83 -1.56
C ASP A 87 -17.80 20.77 -2.12
N PHE A 88 -16.94 21.15 -3.04
CA PHE A 88 -15.95 20.28 -3.64
C PHE A 88 -14.78 20.04 -2.70
N ILE A 89 -14.38 18.77 -2.59
CA ILE A 89 -13.17 18.36 -1.91
C ILE A 89 -12.19 17.85 -2.96
N VAL A 90 -10.96 18.34 -2.87
CA VAL A 90 -9.90 18.01 -3.81
C VAL A 90 -8.84 17.19 -3.09
N ASP A 91 -8.48 16.05 -3.64
CA ASP A 91 -7.28 15.32 -3.26
C ASP A 91 -6.17 15.58 -4.28
N ILE A 92 -4.99 15.96 -3.78
CA ILE A 92 -3.82 16.24 -4.61
C ILE A 92 -2.71 15.28 -4.25
N VAL A 93 -2.52 14.28 -5.10
CA VAL A 93 -1.53 13.21 -4.91
C VAL A 93 -0.39 13.31 -5.91
N GLY A 94 0.80 12.93 -5.48
CA GLY A 94 1.95 12.72 -6.34
C GLY A 94 2.13 11.22 -6.58
N THR A 95 2.58 10.85 -7.77
CA THR A 95 2.82 9.45 -8.12
C THR A 95 3.96 8.82 -7.33
N GLY A 96 4.94 9.62 -6.86
CA GLY A 96 6.11 9.11 -6.14
C GLY A 96 6.96 8.15 -6.98
N GLY A 97 8.01 7.62 -6.39
CA GLY A 97 8.76 6.51 -6.99
C GLY A 97 9.58 6.82 -8.26
N ASP A 98 9.71 8.09 -8.65
CA ASP A 98 10.47 8.54 -9.81
C ASP A 98 12.00 8.52 -9.61
N GLY A 99 12.45 8.15 -8.40
CA GLY A 99 13.87 8.11 -8.03
C GLY A 99 14.54 9.47 -7.88
N HIS A 100 13.80 10.56 -8.01
CA HIS A 100 14.34 11.91 -7.90
C HIS A 100 13.98 12.53 -6.54
N ASN A 101 15.01 12.97 -5.80
CA ASN A 101 14.84 13.76 -4.57
C ASN A 101 14.49 15.20 -4.91
N THR A 102 13.37 15.41 -5.57
CA THR A 102 12.90 16.72 -5.97
C THR A 102 11.94 17.30 -4.92
N PHE A 103 11.67 18.57 -5.06
CA PHE A 103 10.67 19.28 -4.31
C PHE A 103 9.30 18.59 -4.39
N ASN A 104 8.61 18.44 -3.25
CA ASN A 104 7.30 17.77 -3.21
C ASN A 104 6.21 18.67 -3.80
N VAL A 105 6.07 18.58 -5.12
CA VAL A 105 5.13 19.39 -5.89
C VAL A 105 3.69 19.21 -5.42
N SER A 106 3.27 17.97 -5.15
CA SER A 106 1.88 17.71 -4.75
C SER A 106 1.55 18.29 -3.38
N THR A 107 2.47 18.28 -2.44
CA THR A 107 2.27 18.90 -1.12
C THR A 107 2.16 20.42 -1.23
N THR A 108 3.03 21.04 -2.02
CA THR A 108 2.98 22.49 -2.23
C THR A 108 1.73 22.91 -3.00
N ALA A 109 1.34 22.14 -4.03
CA ALA A 109 0.10 22.40 -4.75
C ALA A 109 -1.12 22.31 -3.82
N ALA A 110 -1.14 21.36 -2.89
CA ALA A 110 -2.19 21.25 -1.89
C ALA A 110 -2.26 22.47 -0.96
N ILE A 111 -1.10 22.98 -0.51
CA ILE A 111 -1.04 24.19 0.33
C ILE A 111 -1.52 25.43 -0.43
N VAL A 112 -1.09 25.59 -1.69
CA VAL A 112 -1.50 26.72 -2.54
C VAL A 112 -3.00 26.66 -2.81
N ALA A 113 -3.54 25.50 -3.16
CA ALA A 113 -4.97 25.32 -3.40
C ALA A 113 -5.81 25.61 -2.14
N ALA A 114 -5.36 25.16 -0.97
CA ALA A 114 -6.02 25.46 0.30
C ALA A 114 -5.94 26.97 0.62
N GLY A 115 -4.80 27.61 0.36
CA GLY A 115 -4.64 29.07 0.49
C GLY A 115 -5.53 29.87 -0.45
N ALA A 116 -5.89 29.31 -1.60
CA ALA A 116 -6.85 29.90 -2.55
C ALA A 116 -8.32 29.60 -2.18
N GLY A 117 -8.57 28.92 -1.05
CA GLY A 117 -9.92 28.64 -0.55
C GLY A 117 -10.47 27.27 -0.93
N ALA A 118 -9.70 26.41 -1.60
CA ALA A 118 -10.14 25.05 -1.88
C ALA A 118 -10.10 24.18 -0.60
N ARG A 119 -11.08 23.30 -0.45
CA ARG A 119 -11.07 22.28 0.59
C ARG A 119 -10.21 21.11 0.12
N VAL A 120 -9.05 20.97 0.71
CA VAL A 120 -8.06 19.95 0.30
C VAL A 120 -7.92 18.88 1.36
N ILE A 121 -8.04 17.63 0.94
CA ILE A 121 -7.60 16.46 1.72
C ILE A 121 -6.31 15.98 1.08
N LYS A 122 -5.30 15.74 1.90
CA LYS A 122 -4.04 15.17 1.43
C LYS A 122 -3.71 13.91 2.20
N VAL A 123 -3.69 12.81 1.47
CA VAL A 123 -3.16 11.55 2.00
C VAL A 123 -1.65 11.65 2.02
N LYS A 124 -1.05 11.38 3.17
CA LYS A 124 0.40 11.27 3.30
C LYS A 124 0.79 9.83 2.97
N THR A 125 1.52 9.66 1.90
CA THR A 125 2.25 8.42 1.60
C THR A 125 3.62 8.45 2.25
#